data_20becddf7ad0ca67255826219c97784c
#
_entry.id   20becddf7ad0ca67255826219c97784c
#
_cell.length_a   1.000
_cell.length_b   1.000
_cell.length_c   1.000
_cell.angle_alpha   90.00
_cell.angle_beta   90.00
_cell.angle_gamma   90.00
#
_symmetry.space_group_name_H-M   'P 1'
#
loop_
_entity.id
_entity.type
_entity.pdbx_description
1 polymer ?
#
loop_
_entity_poly.entity_id
_entity_poly.type
_entity_poly.pdbx_seq_one_letter_code
_entity_poly.pdbx_strand_id
1 'polypeptide(L)' 'MITIHRLNGDEMTLNAELILTVEATPDTLISMVDKRRVLVAESVDEIVDAVLDYRRLISGAGHLRAVETAAAA' A
#
# COMPACT_ATOMS: atom_id res chain seq x y z
N MET A 1 -6.93 2.02 2.17
CA MET A 1 -6.70 2.74 0.89
C MET A 1 -5.45 3.57 0.99
N ILE A 2 -4.66 3.56 -0.06
CA ILE A 2 -3.49 4.41 -0.17
C ILE A 2 -3.59 5.23 -1.45
N THR A 3 -3.00 6.42 -1.44
CA THR A 3 -2.97 7.28 -2.61
C THR A 3 -1.62 7.13 -3.30
N ILE A 4 -1.64 6.87 -4.60
CA ILE A 4 -0.44 6.75 -5.41
C ILE A 4 -0.61 7.59 -6.68
N HIS A 5 0.47 7.72 -7.43
CA HIS A 5 0.45 8.47 -8.68
C HIS A 5 0.96 7.57 -9.81
N ARG A 6 0.26 7.58 -10.94
CA ARG A 6 0.73 6.90 -12.15
C ARG A 6 1.95 7.63 -12.69
N LEU A 7 2.68 6.98 -13.57
CA LEU A 7 3.88 7.59 -14.15
C LEU A 7 3.57 8.90 -14.89
N ASN A 8 2.36 9.06 -15.40
CA ASN A 8 1.93 10.30 -16.08
C ASN A 8 1.50 11.40 -15.11
N GLY A 9 1.56 11.14 -13.80
CA GLY A 9 1.21 12.11 -12.78
C GLY A 9 -0.21 12.04 -12.27
N ASP A 10 -1.05 11.22 -12.88
CA ASP A 10 -2.44 11.08 -12.41
C ASP A 10 -2.51 10.42 -11.05
N GLU A 11 -3.30 11.00 -10.16
CA GLU A 11 -3.49 10.45 -8.82
C GLU A 11 -4.52 9.34 -8.88
N MET A 12 -4.27 8.26 -8.11
CA MET A 12 -5.27 7.21 -7.95
C MET A 12 -5.21 6.62 -6.56
N THR A 13 -6.30 6.05 -6.13
CA THR A 13 -6.40 5.40 -4.82
C THR A 13 -6.45 3.89 -5.02
N LEU A 14 -5.62 3.18 -4.27
CA LEU A 14 -5.57 1.72 -4.31
C LEU A 14 -6.01 1.14 -2.98
N ASN A 15 -6.66 -0.01 -3.04
CA ASN A 15 -6.94 -0.78 -1.84
C ASN A 15 -5.68 -1.56 -1.46
N ALA A 16 -5.03 -1.13 -0.38
CA ALA A 16 -3.77 -1.74 0.07
C ALA A 16 -3.92 -3.22 0.40
N GLU A 17 -5.12 -3.66 0.76
CA GLU A 17 -5.37 -5.07 1.10
C GLU A 17 -5.29 -5.98 -0.11
N LEU A 18 -5.37 -5.43 -1.32
CA LEU A 18 -5.35 -6.21 -2.55
C LEU A 18 -3.98 -6.21 -3.25
N ILE A 19 -2.97 -5.60 -2.61
CA ILE A 19 -1.61 -5.59 -3.17
C ILE A 19 -0.94 -6.93 -2.89
N LEU A 20 -0.45 -7.57 -3.93
CA LEU A 20 0.28 -8.84 -3.83
C LEU A 20 1.78 -8.60 -3.74
N THR A 21 2.35 -7.87 -4.68
CA THR A 21 3.78 -7.57 -4.70
C THR A 21 4.05 -6.15 -5.16
N VAL A 22 5.20 -5.60 -4.73
CA VAL A 22 5.70 -4.31 -5.18
C VAL A 22 7.15 -4.51 -5.58
N GLU A 23 7.51 -4.15 -6.82
CA GLU A 23 8.86 -4.36 -7.36
C GLU A 23 9.35 -3.11 -8.06
N ALA A 24 10.68 -2.99 -8.18
CA ALA A 24 11.33 -1.91 -8.92
C ALA A 24 12.07 -2.50 -10.12
N THR A 25 11.48 -2.41 -11.35
CA THR A 25 12.06 -3.02 -12.54
C THR A 25 11.72 -2.28 -13.83
N PRO A 26 12.36 -1.18 -14.18
CA PRO A 26 13.08 -0.21 -13.36
C PRO A 26 12.12 0.68 -12.58
N ASP A 27 10.88 0.81 -13.06
CA ASP A 27 9.85 1.60 -12.37
C ASP A 27 9.16 0.76 -11.31
N THR A 28 8.53 1.42 -10.35
CA THR A 28 7.79 0.70 -9.32
C THR A 28 6.53 0.08 -9.91
N LEU A 29 6.44 -1.23 -9.81
CA LEU A 29 5.32 -2.01 -10.32
C LEU A 29 4.58 -2.64 -9.15
N ILE A 30 3.29 -2.33 -9.04
CA ILE A 30 2.42 -2.94 -8.03
C ILE A 30 1.58 -4.01 -8.73
N SER A 31 1.69 -5.26 -8.24
CA SER A 31 0.86 -6.36 -8.73
C SER A 31 -0.24 -6.62 -7.72
N MET A 32 -1.47 -6.67 -8.21
CA MET A 32 -2.65 -6.87 -7.37
C MET A 32 -3.08 -8.33 -7.38
N VAL A 33 -3.82 -8.75 -6.37
CA VAL A 33 -4.28 -10.14 -6.25
C VAL A 33 -5.23 -10.53 -7.39
N ASP A 34 -5.90 -9.57 -8.02
CA ASP A 34 -6.78 -9.83 -9.18
C ASP A 34 -6.02 -9.80 -10.51
N LYS A 35 -4.68 -9.85 -10.45
CA LYS A 35 -3.77 -9.88 -11.59
C LYS A 35 -3.59 -8.54 -12.30
N ARG A 36 -4.17 -7.46 -11.78
CA ARG A 36 -3.88 -6.13 -12.32
C ARG A 36 -2.48 -5.71 -11.94
N ARG A 37 -1.87 -4.92 -12.81
CA ARG A 37 -0.53 -4.36 -12.60
C ARG A 37 -0.58 -2.87 -12.80
N VAL A 38 0.05 -2.12 -11.89
CA VAL A 38 0.04 -0.66 -11.93
C VAL A 38 1.47 -0.16 -11.81
N LEU A 39 1.91 0.64 -12.79
CA LEU A 39 3.18 1.35 -12.73
C LEU A 39 2.94 2.69 -12.03
N VAL A 40 3.74 2.98 -11.01
CA VAL A 40 3.55 4.17 -10.19
C VAL A 40 4.81 5.00 -10.12
N ALA A 41 4.64 6.28 -9.80
CA ALA A 41 5.75 7.23 -9.68
C ALA A 41 6.48 7.10 -8.35
N GLU A 42 5.79 6.62 -7.31
CA GLU A 42 6.39 6.45 -5.99
C GLU A 42 7.43 5.34 -6.03
N SER A 43 8.45 5.45 -5.14
CA SER A 43 9.42 4.39 -4.98
C SER A 43 8.81 3.23 -4.19
N VAL A 44 9.49 2.06 -4.23
CA VAL A 44 9.05 0.91 -3.44
C VAL A 44 8.98 1.28 -1.96
N ASP A 45 9.98 2.01 -1.46
CA ASP A 45 9.99 2.41 -0.05
C ASP A 45 8.81 3.31 0.29
N GLU A 46 8.44 4.22 -0.60
CA GLU A 46 7.27 5.09 -0.39
C GLU A 46 5.98 4.29 -0.35
N ILE A 47 5.86 3.28 -1.21
CA ILE A 47 4.68 2.40 -1.20
C ILE A 47 4.62 1.59 0.09
N VAL A 48 5.75 1.04 0.52
CA VAL A 48 5.80 0.27 1.77
C VAL A 48 5.41 1.16 2.95
N ASP A 49 5.94 2.39 3.00
CA ASP A 49 5.60 3.33 4.07
C ASP A 49 4.10 3.66 4.07
N ALA A 50 3.52 3.86 2.89
CA ALA A 50 2.09 4.17 2.77
C ALA A 50 1.23 3.00 3.27
N VAL A 51 1.62 1.77 2.94
CA VAL A 51 0.91 0.58 3.39
C VAL A 51 1.01 0.43 4.91
N LEU A 52 2.20 0.66 5.46
CA LEU A 52 2.40 0.56 6.91
C LEU A 52 1.59 1.63 7.65
N ASP A 53 1.57 2.86 7.12
CA ASP A 53 0.77 3.92 7.71
C ASP A 53 -0.71 3.59 7.68
N TYR A 54 -1.19 3.04 6.58
CA TYR A 54 -2.57 2.59 6.46
C TYR A 54 -2.90 1.54 7.52
N ARG A 55 -2.01 0.56 7.71
CA ARG A 55 -2.22 -0.50 8.70
C ARG A 55 -2.20 0.03 10.14
N ARG A 56 -1.33 0.98 10.42
CA ARG A 56 -1.30 1.63 11.72
C ARG A 56 -2.60 2.35 12.01
N LEU A 57 -3.14 3.02 11.00
CA LEU A 57 -4.36 3.78 11.14
C LEU A 57 -5.54 2.89 11.50
N ILE A 58 -5.71 1.77 10.77
CA ILE A 58 -6.83 0.87 11.04
C ILE A 58 -6.65 0.10 12.34
N SER A 59 -5.41 -0.20 12.73
CA SER A 59 -5.14 -0.88 14.01
C SER A 59 -5.29 0.07 15.19
N GLY A 60 -4.76 1.28 15.05
CA GLY A 60 -4.79 2.27 16.10
C GLY A 60 -6.19 2.78 16.41
N ALA A 61 -7.04 2.78 15.45
CA ALA A 61 -8.42 3.20 15.64
C ALA A 61 -9.17 2.24 16.53
N GLY A 62 -8.68 1.05 16.67
CA GLY A 62 -9.24 0.07 17.59
C GLY A 62 -8.66 0.17 18.96
N HIS A 63 -8.29 0.73 18.92
CA HIS A 63 -7.80 0.43 19.70
C HIS A 63 -7.24 0.20 20.32
N LEU A 64 -7.28 0.13 20.22
CA LEU A 64 -6.54 -0.25 20.55
C LEU A 64 -6.21 -0.87 21.12
N ARG A 65 -6.27 -1.26 21.16
CA ARG A 65 -5.76 -2.12 21.42
C ARG A 65 -5.34 -2.88 21.38
N ALA A 66 -5.45 -3.17 21.36
CA ALA A 66 -4.87 -4.05 21.16
C ALA A 66 -4.70 -4.56 20.78
N VAL A 67 -4.82 -4.71 20.40
CA VAL A 67 -4.33 -5.30 19.94
C VAL A 67 -3.90 -5.54 19.55
N GLU A 68 -3.85 -5.53 19.35
CA GLU A 68 -3.21 -5.86 18.94
C GLU A 68 -2.86 -6.31 18.59
N THR A 69 -3.03 -6.37 18.49
CA THR A 69 -2.56 -6.97 18.03
C THR A 69 -2.37 -7.37 17.61
N ALA A 70 -2.46 -7.36 17.43
CA ALA A 70 -2.09 -7.82 16.92
C ALA A 70 -1.83 -7.91 16.46
N ALA A 71 -1.85 -7.87 16.21
CA ALA A 71 -1.41 -8.03 15.76
C ALA A 71 -1.15 -7.95 15.37
N ALA A 72 -1.21 -7.91 15.16
CA ALA A 72 -0.82 -7.98 14.82
C ALA A 72 -0.67 -7.98 14.54
N ALA A 73 -0.71 -7.92 14.36
CA ALA A 73 -0.47 -8.23 14.12
C ALA A 73 -0.28 -8.31 14.07
#